data_af8aab6e57edd960df99b51e1fe6debc
#
_entry.id   af8aab6e57edd960df99b51e1fe6debc
#
_cell.length_a   1.000
_cell.length_b   1.000
_cell.length_c   1.000
_cell.angle_alpha   90.00
_cell.angle_beta   90.00
_cell.angle_gamma   90.00
#
_symmetry.space_group_name_H-M   'P 1'
#
loop_
_entity.id
_entity.type
_entity.pdbx_description
1 polymer ?
#
loop_
_entity_poly.entity_id
_entity_poly.type
_entity_poly.pdbx_seq_one_letter_code
_entity_poly.pdbx_strand_id
1 'polypeptide(L)'
;MTPTELRRLAATLDAGVTHRVDREGGDDFVSEILEIARETGAPRTRILRVVADALDANIELEREATIAATSARHSALVLTALPAFTLIVTEFFGMHALGFLLGAPIGWLCLAIGVGASFGGWKWMDRLRRRIPMPSPATGVLGDVVAEILSVTGMRADVENALWASGERWGVASEWTGIVDIRAAARETGTPVSGLIRSDAHERRRAARFTVREALEKLPGQMLIPLGVCLFPAFVVLTVVPAVAGMAQGFFRSSS
;
A
#
# COMPACT_ATOMS: atom_id res chain seq x y z
N MET A 1 13.40 -0.68 -13.09
CA MET A 1 14.70 -1.31 -12.67
C MET A 1 14.56 -1.86 -11.26
N THR A 2 15.11 -3.03 -10.99
CA THR A 2 15.11 -3.58 -9.64
C THR A 2 16.23 -2.97 -8.79
N PRO A 3 16.09 -2.89 -7.44
CA PRO A 3 17.14 -2.38 -6.56
C PRO A 3 18.47 -3.12 -6.73
N THR A 4 18.41 -4.42 -7.01
CA THR A 4 19.60 -5.25 -7.26
C THR A 4 20.32 -4.86 -8.55
N GLU A 5 19.59 -4.50 -9.60
CA GLU A 5 20.15 -3.99 -10.86
C GLU A 5 20.82 -2.63 -10.65
N LEU A 6 20.21 -1.74 -9.87
CA LEU A 6 20.77 -0.43 -9.53
C LEU A 6 22.10 -0.56 -8.76
N ARG A 7 22.16 -1.48 -7.79
CA ARG A 7 23.40 -1.75 -7.05
C ARG A 7 24.49 -2.37 -7.92
N ARG A 8 24.14 -3.26 -8.86
CA ARG A 8 25.09 -3.79 -9.84
C ARG A 8 25.60 -2.69 -10.76
N LEU A 9 24.70 -1.82 -11.24
CA LEU A 9 25.09 -0.66 -12.05
C LEU A 9 26.02 0.28 -11.28
N ALA A 10 25.73 0.56 -10.02
CA ALA A 10 26.60 1.35 -9.16
C ALA A 10 28.00 0.71 -9.03
N ALA A 11 28.07 -0.60 -8.80
CA ALA A 11 29.32 -1.32 -8.68
C ALA A 11 30.15 -1.31 -9.99
N THR A 12 29.48 -1.43 -11.16
CA THR A 12 30.19 -1.35 -12.46
C THR A 12 30.72 0.05 -12.75
N LEU A 13 29.98 1.10 -12.35
CA LEU A 13 30.44 2.48 -12.46
C LEU A 13 31.62 2.78 -11.51
N ASP A 14 31.61 2.22 -10.29
CA ASP A 14 32.74 2.31 -9.36
C ASP A 14 34.00 1.61 -9.94
N ALA A 15 33.81 0.53 -10.70
CA ALA A 15 34.90 -0.16 -11.41
C ALA A 15 35.38 0.56 -12.68
N GLY A 16 34.86 1.77 -12.98
CA GLY A 16 35.26 2.57 -14.13
C GLY A 16 34.66 2.14 -15.47
N VAL A 17 33.69 1.21 -15.46
CA VAL A 17 32.99 0.79 -16.66
C VAL A 17 31.88 1.79 -16.95
N THR A 18 32.05 2.60 -18.01
CA THR A 18 30.99 3.51 -18.48
C THR A 18 29.87 2.72 -19.17
N HIS A 19 28.85 2.32 -18.43
CA HIS A 19 27.64 1.78 -19.01
C HIS A 19 26.75 2.93 -19.50
N ARG A 20 26.38 2.90 -20.78
CA ARG A 20 25.26 3.71 -21.27
C ARG A 20 24.00 3.06 -20.69
N VAL A 21 23.35 3.75 -19.76
CA VAL A 21 22.02 3.34 -19.29
C VAL A 21 21.08 3.62 -20.46
N ASP A 22 20.84 2.58 -21.27
CA ASP A 22 19.89 2.67 -22.36
C ASP A 22 18.50 2.93 -21.77
N ARG A 23 17.79 3.90 -22.35
CA ARG A 23 16.42 4.34 -21.96
C ARG A 23 15.34 3.24 -22.08
N GLU A 24 15.71 2.07 -22.57
CA GLU A 24 14.77 0.97 -22.78
C GLU A 24 14.48 0.24 -21.46
N GLY A 25 13.47 0.77 -20.71
CA GLY A 25 12.85 0.08 -19.56
C GLY A 25 13.27 0.51 -18.17
N GLY A 26 13.97 1.65 -18.00
CA GLY A 26 14.23 2.24 -16.69
C GLY A 26 13.01 3.05 -16.20
N ASP A 27 12.72 3.03 -14.90
CA ASP A 27 11.80 3.99 -14.29
C ASP A 27 12.26 5.40 -14.69
N ASP A 28 11.36 6.21 -15.25
CA ASP A 28 11.66 7.59 -15.68
C ASP A 28 12.36 8.39 -14.58
N PHE A 29 11.99 8.14 -13.33
CA PHE A 29 12.62 8.70 -12.12
C PHE A 29 14.13 8.47 -12.04
N VAL A 30 14.58 7.23 -12.21
CA VAL A 30 16.02 6.88 -12.08
C VAL A 30 16.83 7.50 -13.22
N SER A 31 16.30 7.46 -14.45
CA SER A 31 16.96 8.03 -15.62
C SER A 31 17.11 9.54 -15.52
N GLU A 32 16.08 10.22 -15.02
CA GLU A 32 16.09 11.67 -14.82
C GLU A 32 17.11 12.11 -13.76
N ILE A 33 17.14 11.43 -12.61
CA ILE A 33 18.14 11.72 -11.57
C ILE A 33 19.56 11.47 -12.05
N LEU A 34 19.78 10.43 -12.85
CA LEU A 34 21.10 10.15 -13.40
C LEU A 34 21.54 11.20 -14.44
N GLU A 35 20.60 11.76 -15.19
CA GLU A 35 20.89 12.84 -16.14
C GLU A 35 21.28 14.11 -15.40
N ILE A 36 20.56 14.51 -14.36
CA ILE A 36 20.91 15.63 -13.48
C ILE A 36 22.28 15.40 -12.82
N ALA A 37 22.55 14.19 -12.34
CA ALA A 37 23.83 13.83 -11.76
C ALA A 37 24.98 13.93 -12.77
N ARG A 38 24.71 13.62 -14.04
CA ARG A 38 25.70 13.74 -15.13
C ARG A 38 26.02 15.19 -15.44
N GLU A 39 25.01 16.05 -15.50
CA GLU A 39 25.19 17.48 -15.81
C GLU A 39 25.88 18.22 -14.67
N THR A 40 25.65 17.81 -13.44
CA THR A 40 26.23 18.42 -12.24
C THR A 40 27.60 17.87 -11.83
N GLY A 41 28.02 16.74 -12.42
CA GLY A 41 29.25 16.05 -11.99
C GLY A 41 29.09 15.36 -10.61
N ALA A 42 27.89 15.22 -10.10
CA ALA A 42 27.64 14.53 -8.84
C ALA A 42 27.98 13.03 -8.92
N PRO A 43 28.40 12.38 -7.81
CA PRO A 43 28.80 10.98 -7.79
C PRO A 43 27.62 10.04 -8.04
N ARG A 44 27.45 9.62 -9.29
CA ARG A 44 26.33 8.75 -9.75
C ARG A 44 26.19 7.47 -8.94
N THR A 45 27.30 6.87 -8.55
CA THR A 45 27.33 5.62 -7.77
C THR A 45 26.65 5.79 -6.41
N ARG A 46 26.88 6.93 -5.75
CA ARG A 46 26.27 7.23 -4.46
C ARG A 46 24.76 7.49 -4.61
N ILE A 47 24.40 8.24 -5.63
CA ILE A 47 22.99 8.52 -5.96
C ILE A 47 22.24 7.22 -6.27
N LEU A 48 22.81 6.33 -7.09
CA LEU A 48 22.22 5.03 -7.40
C LEU A 48 22.01 4.16 -6.15
N ARG A 49 22.95 4.17 -5.21
CA ARG A 49 22.79 3.44 -3.95
C ARG A 49 21.64 4.00 -3.11
N VAL A 50 21.53 5.32 -3.00
CA VAL A 50 20.45 5.99 -2.28
C VAL A 50 19.08 5.62 -2.89
N VAL A 51 18.97 5.67 -4.23
CA VAL A 51 17.75 5.27 -4.94
C VAL A 51 17.44 3.78 -4.72
N ALA A 52 18.45 2.91 -4.81
CA ALA A 52 18.27 1.48 -4.58
C ALA A 52 17.77 1.19 -3.15
N ASP A 53 18.35 1.85 -2.16
CA ASP A 53 17.94 1.68 -0.75
C ASP A 53 16.52 2.21 -0.49
N ALA A 54 16.12 3.28 -1.17
CA ALA A 54 14.76 3.80 -1.09
C ALA A 54 13.73 2.83 -1.73
N LEU A 55 14.07 2.26 -2.89
CA LEU A 55 13.22 1.27 -3.56
C LEU A 55 13.11 -0.03 -2.76
N ASP A 56 14.21 -0.55 -2.20
CA ASP A 56 14.17 -1.73 -1.32
C ASP A 56 13.26 -1.50 -0.12
N ALA A 57 13.35 -0.33 0.48
CA ALA A 57 12.50 0.03 1.60
C ALA A 57 11.01 0.10 1.25
N ASN A 58 10.65 0.55 0.05
CA ASN A 58 9.28 0.55 -0.42
C ASN A 58 8.78 -0.86 -0.72
N ILE A 59 9.60 -1.70 -1.34
CA ILE A 59 9.27 -3.11 -1.59
C ILE A 59 9.00 -3.84 -0.27
N GLU A 60 9.78 -3.57 0.77
CA GLU A 60 9.59 -4.18 2.09
C GLU A 60 8.26 -3.73 2.73
N LEU A 61 7.91 -2.44 2.64
CA LEU A 61 6.61 -1.94 3.09
C LEU A 61 5.44 -2.56 2.31
N GLU A 62 5.57 -2.76 1.00
CA GLU A 62 4.56 -3.45 0.19
C GLU A 62 4.39 -4.92 0.60
N ARG A 63 5.49 -5.59 0.95
CA ARG A 63 5.46 -6.96 1.49
C ARG A 63 4.77 -7.00 2.85
N GLU A 64 5.13 -6.09 3.78
CA GLU A 64 4.48 -5.96 5.08
C GLU A 64 2.96 -5.74 4.90
N ALA A 65 2.57 -4.85 3.98
CA ALA A 65 1.17 -4.58 3.65
C ALA A 65 0.45 -5.81 3.09
N THR A 66 1.11 -6.56 2.23
CA THR A 66 0.56 -7.78 1.62
C THR A 66 0.36 -8.87 2.68
N ILE A 67 1.32 -9.06 3.59
CA ILE A 67 1.23 -10.03 4.68
C ILE A 67 0.07 -9.66 5.62
N ALA A 68 -0.02 -8.40 6.05
CA ALA A 68 -1.10 -7.92 6.91
C ALA A 68 -2.49 -8.12 6.25
N ALA A 69 -2.61 -7.79 4.96
CA ALA A 69 -3.86 -7.98 4.21
C ALA A 69 -4.22 -9.46 4.02
N THR A 70 -3.23 -10.34 3.85
CA THR A 70 -3.44 -11.79 3.65
C THR A 70 -3.96 -12.44 4.92
N SER A 71 -3.41 -12.11 6.07
CA SER A 71 -3.86 -12.60 7.37
C SER A 71 -5.34 -12.26 7.63
N ALA A 72 -5.72 -11.01 7.40
CA ALA A 72 -7.11 -10.56 7.52
C ALA A 72 -8.06 -11.29 6.53
N ARG A 73 -7.58 -11.59 5.32
CA ARG A 73 -8.35 -12.26 4.27
C ARG A 73 -8.66 -13.72 4.61
N HIS A 74 -7.74 -14.45 5.22
CA HIS A 74 -7.98 -15.81 5.67
C HIS A 74 -9.08 -15.85 6.74
N SER A 75 -9.03 -14.96 7.72
CA SER A 75 -10.08 -14.86 8.75
C SER A 75 -11.45 -14.54 8.14
N ALA A 76 -11.49 -13.62 7.17
CA ALA A 76 -12.72 -13.27 6.46
C ALA A 76 -13.27 -14.43 5.62
N LEU A 77 -12.40 -15.25 5.00
CA LEU A 77 -12.80 -16.43 4.23
C LEU A 77 -13.51 -17.46 5.11
N VAL A 78 -12.93 -17.76 6.29
CA VAL A 78 -13.51 -18.71 7.25
C VAL A 78 -14.89 -18.23 7.70
N LEU A 79 -15.02 -16.95 8.05
CA LEU A 79 -16.31 -16.37 8.47
C LEU A 79 -17.33 -16.33 7.31
N THR A 80 -16.89 -16.11 6.08
CA THR A 80 -17.77 -16.12 4.90
C THR A 80 -18.23 -17.53 4.54
N ALA A 81 -17.43 -18.55 4.84
CA ALA A 81 -17.82 -19.95 4.63
C ALA A 81 -18.79 -20.48 5.70
N LEU A 82 -18.86 -19.83 6.88
CA LEU A 82 -19.68 -20.27 8.00
C LEU A 82 -21.18 -20.40 7.66
N PRO A 83 -21.85 -19.45 6.97
CA PRO A 83 -23.24 -19.60 6.57
C PRO A 83 -23.49 -20.81 5.67
N ALA A 84 -22.60 -21.05 4.70
CA ALA A 84 -22.70 -22.20 3.81
C ALA A 84 -22.52 -23.51 4.58
N PHE A 85 -21.57 -23.58 5.50
CA PHE A 85 -21.34 -24.73 6.36
C PHE A 85 -22.57 -24.99 7.25
N THR A 86 -23.15 -23.96 7.86
CA THR A 86 -24.34 -24.11 8.73
C THR A 86 -25.55 -24.56 7.94
N LEU A 87 -25.74 -24.10 6.69
CA LEU A 87 -26.80 -24.60 5.81
C LEU A 87 -26.66 -26.09 5.51
N ILE A 88 -25.44 -26.57 5.26
CA ILE A 88 -25.17 -28.01 5.05
C ILE A 88 -25.52 -28.80 6.31
N VAL A 89 -25.12 -28.31 7.47
CA VAL A 89 -25.41 -28.97 8.75
C VAL A 89 -26.92 -29.01 9.03
N THR A 90 -27.66 -27.92 8.83
CA THR A 90 -29.10 -27.87 9.03
C THR A 90 -29.87 -28.81 8.08
N GLU A 91 -29.39 -28.97 6.83
CA GLU A 91 -29.96 -29.92 5.89
C GLU A 91 -29.72 -31.37 6.35
N PHE A 92 -28.52 -31.68 6.85
CA PHE A 92 -28.20 -33.00 7.38
C PHE A 92 -29.06 -33.39 8.58
N PHE A 93 -29.45 -32.42 9.39
CA PHE A 93 -30.41 -32.62 10.50
C PHE A 93 -31.90 -32.66 10.07
N GLY A 94 -32.19 -32.66 8.78
CA GLY A 94 -33.53 -32.76 8.25
C GLY A 94 -34.39 -31.50 8.39
N MET A 95 -33.78 -30.35 8.61
CA MET A 95 -34.48 -29.06 8.78
C MET A 95 -34.96 -28.43 7.45
N HIS A 96 -34.68 -29.08 6.30
CA HIS A 96 -35.08 -28.62 4.94
C HIS A 96 -34.86 -27.13 4.66
N ALA A 97 -33.79 -26.57 5.21
CA ALA A 97 -33.45 -25.15 5.06
C ALA A 97 -33.17 -24.76 3.60
N LEU A 98 -32.53 -25.64 2.84
CA LEU A 98 -32.29 -25.46 1.40
C LEU A 98 -33.60 -25.52 0.61
N GLY A 99 -34.51 -26.40 0.99
CA GLY A 99 -35.85 -26.50 0.38
C GLY A 99 -36.64 -25.18 0.54
N PHE A 100 -36.58 -24.56 1.70
CA PHE A 100 -37.19 -23.25 1.92
C PHE A 100 -36.49 -22.15 1.12
N LEU A 101 -35.13 -22.14 1.12
CA LEU A 101 -34.33 -21.09 0.46
C LEU A 101 -34.55 -21.07 -1.06
N LEU A 102 -34.70 -22.25 -1.68
CA LEU A 102 -34.87 -22.39 -3.14
C LEU A 102 -36.33 -22.46 -3.58
N GLY A 103 -37.25 -22.95 -2.72
CA GLY A 103 -38.65 -23.17 -3.04
C GLY A 103 -39.58 -22.00 -2.73
N ALA A 104 -39.22 -21.12 -1.79
CA ALA A 104 -40.06 -20.00 -1.40
C ALA A 104 -39.58 -18.68 -2.00
N PRO A 105 -40.50 -17.77 -2.44
CA PRO A 105 -40.10 -16.45 -2.95
C PRO A 105 -39.36 -15.61 -1.89
N ILE A 106 -39.68 -15.79 -0.62
CA ILE A 106 -39.02 -15.17 0.52
C ILE A 106 -37.58 -15.71 0.65
N GLY A 107 -37.34 -16.99 0.35
CA GLY A 107 -35.99 -17.60 0.34
C GLY A 107 -35.08 -16.95 -0.69
N TRP A 108 -35.56 -16.63 -1.87
CA TRP A 108 -34.79 -15.89 -2.89
C TRP A 108 -34.42 -14.48 -2.44
N LEU A 109 -35.34 -13.80 -1.73
CA LEU A 109 -35.04 -12.48 -1.15
C LEU A 109 -33.95 -12.58 -0.07
N CYS A 110 -33.99 -13.57 0.81
CA CYS A 110 -32.97 -13.84 1.81
C CYS A 110 -31.62 -14.12 1.16
N LEU A 111 -31.59 -14.91 0.09
CA LEU A 111 -30.37 -15.23 -0.67
C LEU A 111 -29.78 -13.98 -1.34
N ALA A 112 -30.61 -13.16 -1.97
CA ALA A 112 -30.17 -11.92 -2.60
C ALA A 112 -29.57 -10.93 -1.60
N ILE A 113 -30.23 -10.74 -0.44
CA ILE A 113 -29.75 -9.87 0.64
C ILE A 113 -28.44 -10.40 1.23
N GLY A 114 -28.39 -11.70 1.55
CA GLY A 114 -27.20 -12.31 2.17
C GLY A 114 -25.98 -12.30 1.27
N VAL A 115 -26.13 -12.68 0.00
CA VAL A 115 -25.06 -12.62 -1.00
C VAL A 115 -24.64 -11.18 -1.28
N GLY A 116 -25.61 -10.27 -1.43
CA GLY A 116 -25.35 -8.84 -1.64
C GLY A 116 -24.59 -8.20 -0.48
N ALA A 117 -24.97 -8.51 0.77
CA ALA A 117 -24.28 -8.04 1.97
C ALA A 117 -22.86 -8.60 2.06
N SER A 118 -22.66 -9.90 1.75
CA SER A 118 -21.33 -10.52 1.73
C SER A 118 -20.43 -9.90 0.67
N PHE A 119 -20.92 -9.65 -0.53
CA PHE A 119 -20.18 -8.97 -1.60
C PHE A 119 -19.87 -7.51 -1.24
N GLY A 120 -20.83 -6.80 -0.63
CA GLY A 120 -20.64 -5.44 -0.12
C GLY A 120 -19.53 -5.36 0.92
N GLY A 121 -19.51 -6.28 1.87
CA GLY A 121 -18.49 -6.40 2.90
C GLY A 121 -17.09 -6.65 2.30
N TRP A 122 -17.01 -7.57 1.32
CA TRP A 122 -15.77 -7.85 0.61
C TRP A 122 -15.23 -6.63 -0.15
N LYS A 123 -16.10 -5.91 -0.87
CA LYS A 123 -15.73 -4.68 -1.58
C LYS A 123 -15.34 -3.55 -0.63
N TRP A 124 -15.95 -3.48 0.54
CA TRP A 124 -15.56 -2.52 1.58
C TRP A 124 -14.16 -2.81 2.13
N MET A 125 -13.85 -4.08 2.43
CA MET A 125 -12.50 -4.49 2.85
C MET A 125 -11.43 -4.18 1.80
N ASP A 126 -11.71 -4.40 0.51
CA ASP A 126 -10.78 -4.05 -0.57
C ASP A 126 -10.54 -2.53 -0.65
N ARG A 127 -11.57 -1.71 -0.43
CA ARG A 127 -11.43 -0.26 -0.36
C ARG A 127 -10.57 0.20 0.83
N LEU A 128 -10.74 -0.44 2.00
CA LEU A 128 -9.91 -0.14 3.18
C LEU A 128 -8.42 -0.41 2.90
N ARG A 129 -8.12 -1.54 2.29
CA ARG A 129 -6.75 -1.90 1.88
C ARG A 129 -6.14 -0.87 0.93
N ARG A 130 -6.91 -0.37 -0.04
CA ARG A 130 -6.45 0.63 -1.01
C ARG A 130 -6.22 2.02 -0.42
N ARG A 131 -6.65 2.26 0.81
CA ARG A 131 -6.46 3.53 1.52
C ARG A 131 -5.16 3.61 2.30
N ILE A 132 -4.34 2.55 2.32
CA ILE A 132 -3.03 2.58 2.97
C ILE A 132 -2.16 3.59 2.22
N PRO A 133 -1.64 4.62 2.90
CA PRO A 133 -0.83 5.65 2.28
C PRO A 133 0.57 5.09 1.96
N MET A 134 0.79 4.58 0.74
CA MET A 134 2.13 4.19 0.31
C MET A 134 2.93 5.45 -0.06
N PRO A 135 4.15 5.61 0.49
CA PRO A 135 5.00 6.74 0.16
C PRO A 135 5.47 6.66 -1.29
N SER A 136 5.71 7.82 -1.89
CA SER A 136 6.39 7.86 -3.18
C SER A 136 7.79 7.23 -3.08
N PRO A 137 8.24 6.46 -4.09
CA PRO A 137 9.63 5.98 -4.15
C PRO A 137 10.65 7.12 -4.08
N ALA A 138 10.25 8.33 -4.48
CA ALA A 138 11.08 9.52 -4.46
C ALA A 138 11.18 10.18 -3.07
N THR A 139 10.37 9.73 -2.07
CA THR A 139 10.37 10.34 -0.73
C THR A 139 11.75 10.30 -0.07
N GLY A 140 12.30 11.47 0.23
CA GLY A 140 13.64 11.67 0.81
C GLY A 140 14.80 11.42 -0.17
N VAL A 141 14.56 10.92 -1.39
CA VAL A 141 15.61 10.76 -2.40
C VAL A 141 16.01 12.10 -2.97
N LEU A 142 15.02 13.00 -3.19
CA LEU A 142 15.28 14.35 -3.67
C LEU A 142 16.27 15.10 -2.75
N GLY A 143 16.06 15.01 -1.44
CA GLY A 143 16.95 15.62 -0.45
C GLY A 143 18.37 15.05 -0.51
N ASP A 144 18.55 13.75 -0.65
CA ASP A 144 19.86 13.13 -0.78
C ASP A 144 20.58 13.53 -2.08
N VAL A 145 19.84 13.59 -3.20
CA VAL A 145 20.40 14.06 -4.49
C VAL A 145 20.86 15.51 -4.37
N VAL A 146 20.04 16.37 -3.79
CA VAL A 146 20.42 17.78 -3.53
C VAL A 146 21.64 17.86 -2.63
N ALA A 147 21.72 17.07 -1.56
CA ALA A 147 22.87 17.05 -0.66
C ALA A 147 24.16 16.61 -1.36
N GLU A 148 24.08 15.62 -2.27
CA GLU A 148 25.24 15.19 -3.06
C GLU A 148 25.70 16.27 -4.05
N ILE A 149 24.77 16.92 -4.76
CA ILE A 149 25.10 18.03 -5.69
C ILE A 149 25.75 19.19 -4.94
N LEU A 150 25.17 19.57 -3.81
CA LEU A 150 25.72 20.65 -2.98
C LEU A 150 27.11 20.34 -2.43
N SER A 151 27.43 19.08 -2.20
CA SER A 151 28.75 18.67 -1.69
C SER A 151 29.87 18.78 -2.73
N VAL A 152 29.55 18.78 -4.04
CA VAL A 152 30.52 18.74 -5.14
C VAL A 152 30.63 20.08 -5.86
N THR A 153 29.53 20.63 -6.35
CA THR A 153 29.54 21.77 -7.28
C THR A 153 28.78 22.99 -6.79
N GLY A 154 28.04 22.87 -5.69
CA GLY A 154 27.09 23.89 -5.29
C GLY A 154 25.81 23.85 -6.16
N MET A 155 24.82 24.65 -5.80
CA MET A 155 23.53 24.70 -6.47
C MET A 155 23.50 25.82 -7.52
N ARG A 156 23.35 25.45 -8.77
CA ARG A 156 23.14 26.36 -9.91
C ARG A 156 21.64 26.51 -10.16
N ALA A 157 21.22 27.64 -10.70
CA ALA A 157 19.79 27.94 -10.90
C ALA A 157 19.11 26.99 -11.92
N ASP A 158 19.82 26.56 -12.95
CA ASP A 158 19.35 25.59 -13.93
C ASP A 158 19.08 24.21 -13.29
N VAL A 159 19.98 23.75 -12.45
CA VAL A 159 19.88 22.50 -11.70
C VAL A 159 18.77 22.60 -10.65
N GLU A 160 18.64 23.74 -9.98
CA GLU A 160 17.59 24.01 -9.02
C GLU A 160 16.20 23.88 -9.65
N ASN A 161 16.00 24.50 -10.82
CA ASN A 161 14.75 24.40 -11.58
C ASN A 161 14.46 22.98 -12.07
N ALA A 162 15.47 22.25 -12.53
CA ALA A 162 15.32 20.86 -12.93
C ALA A 162 14.90 19.95 -11.78
N LEU A 163 15.54 20.09 -10.62
CA LEU A 163 15.20 19.32 -9.41
C LEU A 163 13.81 19.67 -8.85
N TRP A 164 13.43 20.93 -8.92
CA TRP A 164 12.09 21.35 -8.53
C TRP A 164 11.01 20.72 -9.43
N ALA A 165 11.21 20.80 -10.75
CA ALA A 165 10.30 20.19 -11.73
C ALA A 165 10.21 18.66 -11.58
N SER A 166 11.33 18.02 -11.25
CA SER A 166 11.36 16.59 -10.91
C SER A 166 10.57 16.30 -9.64
N GLY A 167 10.74 17.12 -8.61
CA GLY A 167 10.00 16.99 -7.35
C GLY A 167 8.48 17.09 -7.54
N GLU A 168 8.01 17.97 -8.42
CA GLU A 168 6.57 18.06 -8.78
C GLU A 168 6.08 16.79 -9.49
N ARG A 169 6.80 16.33 -10.50
CA ARG A 169 6.43 15.11 -11.25
C ARG A 169 6.38 13.87 -10.36
N TRP A 170 7.23 13.78 -9.37
CA TRP A 170 7.32 12.62 -8.47
C TRP A 170 6.49 12.76 -7.19
N GLY A 171 5.71 13.87 -7.06
CA GLY A 171 4.82 14.10 -5.94
C GLY A 171 5.53 14.41 -4.62
N VAL A 172 6.76 14.91 -4.68
CA VAL A 172 7.59 15.29 -3.52
C VAL A 172 7.94 16.80 -3.51
N ALA A 173 7.14 17.63 -4.18
CA ALA A 173 7.34 19.07 -4.24
C ALA A 173 7.42 19.74 -2.86
N SER A 174 6.71 19.21 -1.86
CA SER A 174 6.77 19.70 -0.48
C SER A 174 8.14 19.54 0.17
N GLU A 175 8.97 18.61 -0.31
CA GLU A 175 10.34 18.45 0.18
C GLU A 175 11.23 19.62 -0.22
N TRP A 176 10.96 20.21 -1.38
CA TRP A 176 11.73 21.35 -1.87
C TRP A 176 11.61 22.58 -0.95
N THR A 177 10.42 22.86 -0.45
CA THR A 177 10.22 23.95 0.52
C THR A 177 11.09 23.76 1.76
N GLY A 178 11.11 22.53 2.31
CA GLY A 178 11.98 22.21 3.44
C GLY A 178 13.48 22.36 3.13
N ILE A 179 13.90 21.97 1.91
CA ILE A 179 15.29 22.13 1.46
C ILE A 179 15.69 23.64 1.41
N VAL A 180 14.79 24.49 0.91
CA VAL A 180 15.02 25.94 0.86
C VAL A 180 15.16 26.53 2.27
N ASP A 181 14.28 26.14 3.19
CA ASP A 181 14.31 26.59 4.58
C ASP A 181 15.60 26.15 5.29
N ILE A 182 16.01 24.89 5.11
CA ILE A 182 17.26 24.35 5.67
C ILE A 182 18.47 25.11 5.11
N ARG A 183 18.47 25.45 3.80
CA ARG A 183 19.55 26.24 3.19
C ARG A 183 19.63 27.65 3.77
N ALA A 184 18.48 28.28 4.05
CA ALA A 184 18.44 29.58 4.69
C ALA A 184 19.02 29.52 6.12
N ALA A 185 18.54 28.59 6.93
CA ALA A 185 19.01 28.40 8.30
C ALA A 185 20.52 28.03 8.38
N ALA A 186 21.00 27.21 7.45
CA ALA A 186 22.41 26.83 7.39
C ALA A 186 23.35 28.01 7.06
N ARG A 187 22.87 28.97 6.25
CA ARG A 187 23.62 30.21 5.96
C ARG A 187 23.76 31.10 7.20
N GLU A 188 22.75 31.15 8.03
CA GLU A 188 22.77 31.94 9.27
C GLU A 188 23.69 31.30 10.32
N THR A 189 23.72 29.97 10.40
CA THR A 189 24.45 29.23 11.44
C THR A 189 25.86 28.82 11.02
N GLY A 190 26.21 28.94 9.73
CA GLY A 190 27.52 28.50 9.19
C GLY A 190 27.69 26.97 9.17
N THR A 191 26.60 26.20 9.33
CA THR A 191 26.63 24.72 9.33
C THR A 191 26.66 24.15 7.92
N PRO A 192 27.25 22.95 7.71
CA PRO A 192 27.27 22.29 6.41
C PRO A 192 25.84 21.92 5.94
N VAL A 193 25.36 22.59 4.91
CA VAL A 193 23.99 22.44 4.36
C VAL A 193 23.70 21.00 3.94
N SER A 194 24.66 20.33 3.30
CA SER A 194 24.50 18.95 2.79
C SER A 194 24.21 17.95 3.91
N GLY A 195 24.81 18.12 5.09
CA GLY A 195 24.55 17.28 6.26
C GLY A 195 23.13 17.45 6.79
N LEU A 196 22.65 18.69 6.90
CA LEU A 196 21.30 19.00 7.38
C LEU A 196 20.22 18.47 6.42
N ILE A 197 20.39 18.69 5.11
CA ILE A 197 19.44 18.17 4.09
C ILE A 197 19.40 16.64 4.12
N ARG A 198 20.53 15.97 4.27
CA ARG A 198 20.58 14.50 4.37
C ARG A 198 19.88 14.00 5.63
N SER A 199 20.05 14.69 6.76
CA SER A 199 19.33 14.36 8.00
C SER A 199 17.82 14.51 7.84
N ASP A 200 17.36 15.61 7.25
CA ASP A 200 15.94 15.84 6.95
C ASP A 200 15.37 14.77 6.00
N ALA A 201 16.10 14.41 4.94
CA ALA A 201 15.71 13.34 4.02
C ALA A 201 15.54 11.98 4.74
N HIS A 202 16.45 11.66 5.66
CA HIS A 202 16.33 10.46 6.50
C HIS A 202 15.10 10.52 7.41
N GLU A 203 14.83 11.67 8.00
CA GLU A 203 13.70 11.85 8.91
C GLU A 203 12.36 11.73 8.17
N ARG A 204 12.24 12.32 6.98
CA ARG A 204 11.07 12.18 6.09
C ARG A 204 10.81 10.72 5.73
N ARG A 205 11.85 9.97 5.37
CA ARG A 205 11.71 8.53 5.09
C ARG A 205 11.25 7.74 6.32
N ARG A 206 11.78 8.05 7.51
CA ARG A 206 11.33 7.43 8.76
C ARG A 206 9.88 7.76 9.08
N ALA A 207 9.48 9.02 8.95
CA ALA A 207 8.11 9.47 9.17
C ALA A 207 7.14 8.80 8.20
N ALA A 208 7.47 8.74 6.91
CA ALA A 208 6.67 8.06 5.90
C ALA A 208 6.47 6.56 6.22
N ARG A 209 7.55 5.86 6.60
CA ARG A 209 7.47 4.45 7.02
C ARG A 209 6.62 4.26 8.27
N PHE A 210 6.76 5.15 9.25
CA PHE A 210 5.96 5.11 10.47
C PHE A 210 4.47 5.24 10.17
N THR A 211 4.09 6.19 9.31
CA THR A 211 2.70 6.39 8.88
C THR A 211 2.10 5.14 8.22
N VAL A 212 2.88 4.46 7.36
CA VAL A 212 2.45 3.20 6.73
C VAL A 212 2.26 2.10 7.78
N ARG A 213 3.24 1.90 8.66
CA ARG A 213 3.16 0.87 9.71
C ARG A 213 1.98 1.10 10.64
N GLU A 214 1.76 2.34 11.07
CA GLU A 214 0.60 2.70 11.88
C GLU A 214 -0.72 2.37 11.16
N ALA A 215 -0.82 2.66 9.85
CA ALA A 215 -1.97 2.29 9.05
C ALA A 215 -2.15 0.76 8.94
N LEU A 216 -1.05 0.00 8.80
CA LEU A 216 -1.06 -1.46 8.75
C LEU A 216 -1.49 -2.08 10.09
N GLU A 217 -1.03 -1.55 11.22
CA GLU A 217 -1.42 -2.00 12.56
C GLU A 217 -2.91 -1.77 12.83
N LYS A 218 -3.47 -0.68 12.35
CA LYS A 218 -4.91 -0.36 12.48
C LYS A 218 -5.80 -1.17 11.52
N LEU A 219 -5.24 -1.70 10.43
CA LEU A 219 -5.99 -2.36 9.37
C LEU A 219 -6.83 -3.55 9.87
N PRO A 220 -6.30 -4.51 10.66
CA PRO A 220 -7.08 -5.64 11.15
C PRO A 220 -8.31 -5.21 11.98
N GLY A 221 -8.14 -4.22 12.86
CA GLY A 221 -9.24 -3.68 13.66
C GLY A 221 -10.33 -3.01 12.81
N GLN A 222 -9.93 -2.25 11.80
CA GLN A 222 -10.87 -1.61 10.87
C GLN A 222 -11.61 -2.62 10.00
N MET A 223 -11.03 -3.78 9.70
CA MET A 223 -11.67 -4.85 8.94
C MET A 223 -12.74 -5.60 9.74
N LEU A 224 -12.73 -5.52 11.07
CA LEU A 224 -13.79 -6.11 11.91
C LEU A 224 -15.14 -5.40 11.72
N ILE A 225 -15.14 -4.10 11.39
CA ILE A 225 -16.38 -3.32 11.22
C ILE A 225 -17.21 -3.82 10.03
N PRO A 226 -16.68 -3.90 8.78
CA PRO A 226 -17.46 -4.46 7.67
C PRO A 226 -17.80 -5.94 7.89
N LEU A 227 -16.96 -6.68 8.59
CA LEU A 227 -17.23 -8.07 8.95
C LEU A 227 -18.47 -8.16 9.86
N GLY A 228 -18.53 -7.37 10.94
CA GLY A 228 -19.65 -7.36 11.85
C GLY A 228 -20.93 -6.79 11.23
N VAL A 229 -20.85 -5.69 10.52
CA VAL A 229 -22.03 -4.97 9.98
C VAL A 229 -22.62 -5.67 8.75
N CYS A 230 -21.80 -6.28 7.90
CA CYS A 230 -22.28 -6.92 6.67
C CYS A 230 -22.45 -8.43 6.82
N LEU A 231 -21.47 -9.11 7.41
CA LEU A 231 -21.47 -10.57 7.47
C LEU A 231 -22.42 -11.13 8.55
N PHE A 232 -22.53 -10.46 9.70
CA PHE A 232 -23.41 -10.91 10.77
C PHE A 232 -24.89 -10.87 10.35
N PRO A 233 -25.45 -9.78 9.79
CA PRO A 233 -26.80 -9.80 9.26
C PRO A 233 -26.99 -10.80 8.11
N ALA A 234 -26.00 -10.93 7.22
CA ALA A 234 -26.03 -11.93 6.16
C ALA A 234 -26.14 -13.36 6.71
N PHE A 235 -25.39 -13.68 7.76
CA PHE A 235 -25.47 -14.97 8.44
C PHE A 235 -26.85 -15.21 9.03
N VAL A 236 -27.43 -14.24 9.74
CA VAL A 236 -28.76 -14.37 10.33
C VAL A 236 -29.81 -14.63 9.25
N VAL A 237 -29.80 -13.86 8.16
CA VAL A 237 -30.78 -13.97 7.07
C VAL A 237 -30.59 -15.27 6.28
N LEU A 238 -29.38 -15.73 6.04
CA LEU A 238 -29.12 -16.95 5.26
C LEU A 238 -29.26 -18.23 6.06
N THR A 239 -29.12 -18.18 7.38
CA THR A 239 -29.05 -19.39 8.21
C THR A 239 -30.17 -19.47 9.21
N VAL A 240 -30.34 -18.44 10.06
CA VAL A 240 -31.33 -18.48 11.15
C VAL A 240 -32.73 -18.43 10.61
N VAL A 241 -33.03 -17.54 9.67
CA VAL A 241 -34.37 -17.38 9.10
C VAL A 241 -34.84 -18.65 8.38
N PRO A 242 -34.08 -19.28 7.46
CA PRO A 242 -34.47 -20.51 6.80
C PRO A 242 -34.59 -21.70 7.78
N ALA A 243 -33.70 -21.79 8.78
CA ALA A 243 -33.78 -22.87 9.77
C ALA A 243 -35.08 -22.81 10.60
N VAL A 244 -35.44 -21.63 11.10
CA VAL A 244 -36.66 -21.42 11.86
C VAL A 244 -37.90 -21.65 10.99
N ALA A 245 -37.88 -21.14 9.76
CA ALA A 245 -38.99 -21.33 8.81
C ALA A 245 -39.16 -22.81 8.41
N GLY A 246 -38.06 -23.52 8.20
CA GLY A 246 -38.10 -24.96 7.89
C GLY A 246 -38.66 -25.81 9.04
N MET A 247 -38.26 -25.51 10.29
CA MET A 247 -38.83 -26.16 11.48
C MET A 247 -40.34 -25.90 11.60
N ALA A 248 -40.79 -24.65 11.43
CA ALA A 248 -42.19 -24.30 11.49
C ALA A 248 -43.01 -25.06 10.42
N GLN A 249 -42.53 -25.15 9.19
CA GLN A 249 -43.22 -25.91 8.12
C GLN A 249 -43.27 -27.41 8.40
N GLY A 250 -42.19 -27.98 8.98
CA GLY A 250 -42.15 -29.39 9.41
C GLY A 250 -43.21 -29.69 10.47
N PHE A 251 -43.38 -28.79 11.43
CA PHE A 251 -44.35 -28.93 12.52
C PHE A 251 -45.81 -28.89 12.00
N PHE A 252 -46.14 -27.99 11.08
CA PHE A 252 -47.46 -27.91 10.48
C PHE A 252 -47.78 -29.09 9.56
N ARG A 253 -46.77 -29.69 8.90
CA ARG A 253 -46.97 -30.90 8.07
C ARG A 253 -47.21 -32.17 8.90
N SER A 254 -46.66 -32.28 10.09
CA SER A 254 -46.82 -33.44 10.95
C SER A 254 -48.15 -33.43 11.74
N SER A 255 -48.84 -32.28 11.78
CA SER A 255 -50.12 -32.12 12.49
C SER A 255 -51.35 -32.18 11.59
N SER A 256 -51.15 -32.44 10.28
CA SER A 256 -52.22 -32.67 9.28
C SER A 256 -52.25 -34.12 8.84
#